data_9c30a9ca8332962d7c8f63f798e46b7c
#
_entry.id   9c30a9ca8332962d7c8f63f798e46b7c
#
_cell.length_a   1.000
_cell.length_b   1.000
_cell.length_c   1.000
_cell.angle_alpha   90.00
_cell.angle_beta   90.00
_cell.angle_gamma   90.00
#
_symmetry.space_group_name_H-M   'P 1'
#
loop_
_entity.id
_entity.type
_entity.pdbx_description
1 polymer ?
#
loop_
_entity_poly.entity_id
_entity_poly.type
_entity_poly.pdbx_seq_one_letter_code
_entity_poly.pdbx_strand_id
1 'polypeptide(L)'
;MSARLFSVDSDSQRIEHFDDGIFLLRGFANSTELMAQVRIVCASAPLRHMTVPGGKQMSVAMSNCGPLGWTSDSSGYRYSATDPRTGNSWPAMPDAFMSLATRAATAAGFRNFKPDACLINEYQSKAKLSLHQDRDECDFTQPIVSVSMGADAVFQFGGLRRNDAKKSLLLQDGDVLVWGGPARLRYHGVGPPLADCRTGAALRVNLTLRNAA
;
A
#
# COMPACT_ATOMS: atom_id res chain seq x y z
N MET A 1 4.03 -15.64 -50.86
CA MET A 1 4.89 -15.60 -49.64
C MET A 1 4.17 -14.73 -48.61
N SER A 2 3.54 -15.37 -47.65
CA SER A 2 2.70 -14.69 -46.66
C SER A 2 3.55 -14.41 -45.41
N ALA A 3 3.81 -13.14 -45.15
CA ALA A 3 4.49 -12.73 -43.93
C ALA A 3 3.53 -12.88 -42.74
N ARG A 4 3.84 -13.83 -41.86
CA ARG A 4 3.18 -13.92 -40.56
C ARG A 4 3.63 -12.71 -39.72
N LEU A 5 2.70 -11.79 -39.46
CA LEU A 5 2.84 -10.83 -38.36
C LEU A 5 2.85 -11.65 -37.06
N PHE A 6 3.97 -11.64 -36.40
CA PHE A 6 4.00 -12.03 -34.98
C PHE A 6 3.34 -10.88 -34.20
N SER A 7 2.13 -11.10 -33.73
CA SER A 7 1.58 -10.30 -32.66
C SER A 7 2.44 -10.57 -31.43
N VAL A 8 3.20 -9.59 -31.01
CA VAL A 8 3.84 -9.58 -29.71
C VAL A 8 2.70 -9.43 -28.70
N ASP A 9 2.32 -10.52 -28.04
CA ASP A 9 1.54 -10.49 -26.81
C ASP A 9 2.41 -9.81 -25.75
N SER A 10 2.43 -8.49 -25.79
CA SER A 10 2.96 -7.65 -24.73
C SER A 10 1.83 -7.45 -23.73
N ASP A 11 1.79 -8.23 -22.72
CA ASP A 11 1.38 -7.85 -21.35
C ASP A 11 1.06 -9.08 -20.49
N SER A 12 1.93 -10.06 -20.44
CA SER A 12 1.90 -11.00 -19.34
C SER A 12 2.45 -10.27 -18.10
N GLN A 13 1.59 -9.54 -17.40
CA GLN A 13 1.89 -8.97 -16.09
C GLN A 13 2.54 -10.06 -15.24
N ARG A 14 3.81 -9.86 -14.90
CA ARG A 14 4.59 -10.87 -14.19
C ARG A 14 4.14 -10.93 -12.74
N ILE A 15 3.41 -11.99 -12.39
CA ILE A 15 3.02 -12.30 -11.02
C ILE A 15 4.08 -13.22 -10.42
N GLU A 16 4.73 -12.76 -9.38
CA GLU A 16 5.72 -13.53 -8.62
C GLU A 16 5.08 -14.01 -7.31
N HIS A 17 5.03 -15.32 -7.11
CA HIS A 17 4.67 -15.90 -5.83
C HIS A 17 5.88 -15.79 -4.89
N PHE A 18 5.88 -14.78 -4.02
CA PHE A 18 7.02 -14.50 -3.15
C PHE A 18 7.09 -15.46 -1.96
N ASP A 19 5.94 -15.77 -1.36
CA ASP A 19 5.80 -16.71 -0.25
C ASP A 19 4.33 -17.13 -0.13
N ASP A 20 4.02 -18.08 0.75
CA ASP A 20 2.64 -18.54 0.97
C ASP A 20 1.73 -17.37 1.36
N GLY A 21 0.71 -17.14 0.52
CA GLY A 21 -0.22 -16.02 0.64
C GLY A 21 0.35 -14.64 0.29
N ILE A 22 1.55 -14.52 -0.33
CA ILE A 22 2.19 -13.26 -0.73
C ILE A 22 2.51 -13.25 -2.22
N PHE A 23 1.97 -12.29 -2.95
CA PHE A 23 2.09 -12.15 -4.39
C PHE A 23 2.61 -10.77 -4.76
N LEU A 24 3.59 -10.71 -5.63
CA LEU A 24 4.15 -9.49 -6.17
C LEU A 24 3.82 -9.37 -7.65
N LEU A 25 3.11 -8.32 -8.04
CA LEU A 25 2.70 -8.00 -9.40
C LEU A 25 3.60 -6.86 -9.88
N ARG A 26 4.56 -7.18 -10.74
CA ARG A 26 5.56 -6.23 -11.24
C ARG A 26 4.96 -5.25 -12.25
N GLY A 27 5.18 -3.94 -12.02
CA GLY A 27 4.75 -2.89 -12.93
C GLY A 27 3.24 -2.88 -13.21
N PHE A 28 2.43 -3.41 -12.27
CA PHE A 28 0.99 -3.60 -12.46
C PHE A 28 0.19 -2.29 -12.45
N ALA A 29 0.71 -1.27 -11.79
CA ALA A 29 0.05 0.01 -11.59
C ALA A 29 0.61 1.10 -12.51
N ASN A 30 -0.28 1.94 -13.05
CA ASN A 30 0.10 3.18 -13.73
C ASN A 30 0.35 4.27 -12.67
N SER A 31 1.60 4.43 -12.26
CA SER A 31 1.98 5.38 -11.22
C SER A 31 1.64 6.82 -11.54
N THR A 32 1.72 7.24 -12.81
CA THR A 32 1.40 8.62 -13.24
C THR A 32 -0.07 8.94 -12.99
N GLU A 33 -0.96 8.05 -13.38
CA GLU A 33 -2.41 8.18 -13.17
C GLU A 33 -2.76 8.22 -11.68
N LEU A 34 -2.23 7.26 -10.91
CA LEU A 34 -2.51 7.15 -9.48
C LEU A 34 -1.97 8.35 -8.70
N MET A 35 -0.78 8.86 -9.04
CA MET A 35 -0.20 10.06 -8.41
C MET A 35 -1.04 11.31 -8.67
N ALA A 36 -1.70 11.42 -9.84
CA ALA A 36 -2.65 12.51 -10.10
C ALA A 36 -3.84 12.43 -9.12
N GLN A 37 -4.39 11.24 -8.91
CA GLN A 37 -5.48 11.01 -7.94
C GLN A 37 -5.04 11.25 -6.49
N VAL A 38 -3.83 10.83 -6.12
CA VAL A 38 -3.25 11.12 -4.79
C VAL A 38 -3.24 12.63 -4.52
N ARG A 39 -2.82 13.45 -5.49
CA ARG A 39 -2.80 14.91 -5.33
C ARG A 39 -4.19 15.49 -5.09
N ILE A 40 -5.21 14.99 -5.80
CA ILE A 40 -6.61 15.40 -5.60
C ILE A 40 -7.10 15.06 -4.20
N VAL A 41 -6.87 13.82 -3.75
CA VAL A 41 -7.23 13.39 -2.38
C VAL A 41 -6.52 14.23 -1.33
N CYS A 42 -5.21 14.43 -1.47
CA CYS A 42 -4.40 15.18 -0.51
C CYS A 42 -4.68 16.68 -0.50
N ALA A 43 -5.31 17.24 -1.54
CA ALA A 43 -5.81 18.62 -1.53
C ALA A 43 -6.97 18.79 -0.54
N SER A 44 -7.81 17.75 -0.36
CA SER A 44 -8.97 17.76 0.55
C SER A 44 -8.63 17.17 1.93
N ALA A 45 -7.74 16.18 1.98
CA ALA A 45 -7.23 15.55 3.21
C ALA A 45 -5.69 15.59 3.21
N PRO A 46 -5.06 16.67 3.69
CA PRO A 46 -3.63 16.86 3.61
C PRO A 46 -2.83 15.79 4.34
N LEU A 47 -1.69 15.40 3.74
CA LEU A 47 -0.71 14.52 4.38
C LEU A 47 -0.24 15.11 5.72
N ARG A 48 -0.13 14.25 6.72
CA ARG A 48 0.33 14.63 8.05
C ARG A 48 1.08 13.50 8.76
N HIS A 49 2.00 13.85 9.64
CA HIS A 49 2.61 12.88 10.55
C HIS A 49 1.65 12.62 11.71
N MET A 50 1.23 11.36 11.85
CA MET A 50 0.39 10.93 12.97
C MET A 50 1.24 10.65 14.21
N THR A 51 0.62 10.66 15.37
CA THR A 51 1.26 10.38 16.66
C THR A 51 0.90 8.97 17.12
N VAL A 52 1.89 8.18 17.53
CA VAL A 52 1.63 6.88 18.16
C VAL A 52 1.19 7.05 19.62
N PRO A 53 0.52 6.07 20.25
CA PRO A 53 0.04 6.18 21.65
C PRO A 53 1.12 6.63 22.66
N GLY A 54 2.39 6.34 22.40
CA GLY A 54 3.53 6.80 23.21
C GLY A 54 3.97 8.24 22.96
N GLY A 55 3.21 9.05 22.18
CA GLY A 55 3.48 10.48 21.93
C GLY A 55 4.52 10.76 20.84
N LYS A 56 5.19 9.75 20.28
CA LYS A 56 6.17 9.93 19.20
C LYS A 56 5.47 10.13 17.87
N GLN A 57 5.93 11.07 17.06
CA GLN A 57 5.47 11.23 15.69
C GLN A 57 6.01 10.12 14.77
N MET A 58 5.16 9.63 13.88
CA MET A 58 5.55 8.74 12.80
C MET A 58 6.42 9.50 11.79
N SER A 59 7.42 8.84 11.23
CA SER A 59 8.30 9.43 10.21
C SER A 59 7.65 9.49 8.83
N VAL A 60 6.57 8.74 8.61
CA VAL A 60 5.80 8.70 7.36
C VAL A 60 4.66 9.70 7.48
N ALA A 61 4.47 10.53 6.46
CA ALA A 61 3.30 11.38 6.36
C ALA A 61 2.14 10.58 5.74
N MET A 62 0.94 10.75 6.27
CA MET A 62 -0.20 9.91 5.94
C MET A 62 -1.46 10.72 5.64
N SER A 63 -2.29 10.19 4.75
CA SER A 63 -3.65 10.64 4.47
C SER A 63 -4.54 9.43 4.21
N ASN A 64 -5.83 9.64 4.06
CA ASN A 64 -6.80 8.57 3.80
C ASN A 64 -7.82 9.00 2.74
N CYS A 65 -8.41 8.00 2.08
CA CYS A 65 -9.66 8.15 1.33
C CYS A 65 -10.49 6.86 1.41
N GLY A 66 -11.77 6.98 1.17
CA GLY A 66 -12.76 5.91 1.29
C GLY A 66 -13.73 6.12 2.44
N PRO A 67 -14.69 5.21 2.64
CA PRO A 67 -15.63 5.22 3.76
C PRO A 67 -14.96 5.27 5.13
N LEU A 68 -13.80 4.61 5.26
CA LEU A 68 -13.03 4.54 6.50
C LEU A 68 -11.59 5.03 6.26
N GLY A 69 -11.00 5.67 7.27
CA GLY A 69 -9.59 6.04 7.28
C GLY A 69 -8.90 5.55 8.54
N TRP A 70 -7.71 4.98 8.39
CA TRP A 70 -6.88 4.58 9.51
C TRP A 70 -6.25 5.80 10.17
N THR A 71 -6.35 5.87 11.49
CA THR A 71 -5.82 6.99 12.29
C THR A 71 -5.07 6.50 13.51
N SER A 72 -4.15 7.35 14.00
CA SER A 72 -3.33 7.10 15.18
C SER A 72 -3.16 8.40 15.98
N ASP A 73 -3.44 8.33 17.27
CA ASP A 73 -3.20 9.39 18.26
C ASP A 73 -2.92 8.79 19.64
N SER A 74 -2.94 9.61 20.68
CA SER A 74 -2.74 9.16 22.06
C SER A 74 -3.75 8.12 22.54
N SER A 75 -4.92 8.02 21.90
CA SER A 75 -5.98 7.07 22.24
C SER A 75 -5.78 5.70 21.57
N GLY A 76 -4.86 5.57 20.62
CA GLY A 76 -4.56 4.32 19.94
C GLY A 76 -4.69 4.38 18.42
N TYR A 77 -4.72 3.18 17.84
CA TYR A 77 -4.90 2.94 16.40
C TYR A 77 -6.36 2.57 16.15
N ARG A 78 -6.97 3.11 15.09
CA ARG A 78 -8.36 2.79 14.73
C ARG A 78 -8.70 3.21 13.31
N TYR A 79 -9.74 2.61 12.78
CA TYR A 79 -10.48 3.15 11.64
C TYR A 79 -11.57 4.10 12.11
N SER A 80 -11.80 5.15 11.32
CA SER A 80 -12.83 6.16 11.58
C SER A 80 -13.46 6.62 10.26
N ALA A 81 -14.77 6.82 10.27
CA ALA A 81 -15.49 7.39 9.11
C ALA A 81 -15.19 8.88 8.90
N THR A 82 -14.67 9.54 9.93
CA THR A 82 -14.33 10.96 9.89
C THR A 82 -12.87 11.17 10.27
N ASP A 83 -12.26 12.19 9.69
CA ASP A 83 -10.95 12.65 10.08
C ASP A 83 -11.02 13.29 11.47
N PRO A 84 -10.37 12.71 12.50
CA PRO A 84 -10.46 13.21 13.87
C PRO A 84 -9.87 14.63 14.04
N ARG A 85 -9.10 15.12 13.07
CA ARG A 85 -8.52 16.46 13.11
C ARG A 85 -9.48 17.54 12.61
N THR A 86 -10.30 17.21 11.62
CA THR A 86 -11.20 18.16 10.97
C THR A 86 -12.68 17.93 11.30
N GLY A 87 -13.03 16.71 11.71
CA GLY A 87 -14.42 16.25 11.86
C GLY A 87 -15.13 15.93 10.54
N ASN A 88 -14.48 16.15 9.40
CA ASN A 88 -15.08 15.89 8.09
C ASN A 88 -14.93 14.41 7.71
N SER A 89 -15.82 13.92 6.86
CA SER A 89 -15.63 12.63 6.19
C SER A 89 -14.37 12.64 5.33
N TRP A 90 -13.74 11.47 5.18
CA TRP A 90 -12.64 11.31 4.25
C TRP A 90 -13.10 11.55 2.81
N PRO A 91 -12.20 12.01 1.92
CA PRO A 91 -12.50 12.07 0.48
C PRO A 91 -12.94 10.71 -0.05
N ALA A 92 -13.81 10.70 -1.05
CA ALA A 92 -14.18 9.46 -1.72
C ALA A 92 -12.95 8.73 -2.27
N MET A 93 -12.95 7.40 -2.23
CA MET A 93 -11.90 6.59 -2.86
C MET A 93 -12.01 6.75 -4.38
N PRO A 94 -10.95 7.18 -5.08
CA PRO A 94 -10.98 7.27 -6.54
C PRO A 94 -11.27 5.91 -7.20
N ASP A 95 -12.06 5.90 -8.27
CA ASP A 95 -12.38 4.67 -9.02
C ASP A 95 -11.12 3.96 -9.53
N ALA A 96 -10.08 4.69 -9.88
CA ALA A 96 -8.80 4.13 -10.29
C ALA A 96 -8.15 3.28 -9.16
N PHE A 97 -8.25 3.71 -7.89
CA PHE A 97 -7.73 2.94 -6.75
C PHE A 97 -8.56 1.68 -6.52
N MET A 98 -9.88 1.81 -6.53
CA MET A 98 -10.80 0.68 -6.35
C MET A 98 -10.60 -0.38 -7.45
N SER A 99 -10.59 0.05 -8.71
CA SER A 99 -10.40 -0.83 -9.87
C SER A 99 -9.05 -1.55 -9.82
N LEU A 100 -7.97 -0.83 -9.53
CA LEU A 100 -6.63 -1.42 -9.40
C LEU A 100 -6.59 -2.46 -8.30
N ALA A 101 -7.11 -2.14 -7.11
CA ALA A 101 -7.10 -3.04 -5.96
C ALA A 101 -7.88 -4.32 -6.23
N THR A 102 -9.07 -4.22 -6.84
CA THR A 102 -9.90 -5.37 -7.20
C THR A 102 -9.21 -6.26 -8.23
N ARG A 103 -8.61 -5.67 -9.27
CA ARG A 103 -7.85 -6.42 -10.30
C ARG A 103 -6.62 -7.11 -9.69
N ALA A 104 -5.85 -6.40 -8.87
CA ALA A 104 -4.65 -6.95 -8.23
C ALA A 104 -4.99 -8.11 -7.27
N ALA A 105 -6.00 -7.94 -6.42
CA ALA A 105 -6.48 -9.01 -5.54
C ALA A 105 -6.95 -10.23 -6.33
N THR A 106 -7.72 -10.02 -7.41
CA THR A 106 -8.19 -11.10 -8.29
C THR A 106 -7.03 -11.84 -8.95
N ALA A 107 -6.03 -11.11 -9.46
CA ALA A 107 -4.83 -11.68 -10.08
C ALA A 107 -4.00 -12.51 -9.08
N ALA A 108 -4.01 -12.12 -7.79
CA ALA A 108 -3.39 -12.87 -6.69
C ALA A 108 -4.27 -14.00 -6.12
N GLY A 109 -5.44 -14.28 -6.74
CA GLY A 109 -6.34 -15.37 -6.32
C GLY A 109 -7.38 -14.99 -5.25
N PHE A 110 -7.40 -13.74 -4.79
CA PHE A 110 -8.39 -13.25 -3.82
C PHE A 110 -9.59 -12.64 -4.55
N ARG A 111 -10.70 -13.37 -4.57
CA ARG A 111 -11.94 -12.93 -5.25
C ARG A 111 -12.79 -12.06 -4.34
N ASN A 112 -13.59 -11.20 -4.95
CA ASN A 112 -14.58 -10.35 -4.26
C ASN A 112 -13.99 -9.34 -3.27
N PHE A 113 -12.72 -8.99 -3.41
CA PHE A 113 -12.11 -7.93 -2.60
C PHE A 113 -12.74 -6.58 -2.93
N LYS A 114 -13.28 -5.93 -1.91
CA LYS A 114 -13.90 -4.60 -2.00
C LYS A 114 -13.31 -3.72 -0.89
N PRO A 115 -12.24 -2.97 -1.15
CA PRO A 115 -11.67 -2.11 -0.13
C PRO A 115 -12.62 -0.95 0.20
N ASP A 116 -12.72 -0.64 1.48
CA ASP A 116 -13.46 0.49 2.03
C ASP A 116 -12.54 1.54 2.68
N ALA A 117 -11.26 1.23 2.77
CA ALA A 117 -10.21 2.11 3.28
C ALA A 117 -8.97 2.09 2.38
N CYS A 118 -8.42 3.28 2.11
CA CYS A 118 -7.13 3.46 1.46
C CYS A 118 -6.28 4.41 2.29
N LEU A 119 -5.21 3.89 2.88
CA LEU A 119 -4.18 4.67 3.55
C LEU A 119 -3.13 5.08 2.53
N ILE A 120 -2.91 6.39 2.40
CA ILE A 120 -1.88 6.99 1.55
C ILE A 120 -0.68 7.30 2.45
N ASN A 121 0.46 6.71 2.14
CA ASN A 121 1.72 6.89 2.88
C ASN A 121 2.74 7.60 2.00
N GLU A 122 3.29 8.70 2.47
CA GLU A 122 4.41 9.39 1.81
C GLU A 122 5.68 9.22 2.64
N TYR A 123 6.70 8.67 1.97
CA TYR A 123 8.02 8.44 2.55
C TYR A 123 9.02 9.39 1.91
N GLN A 124 9.65 10.20 2.74
CA GLN A 124 10.73 11.09 2.32
C GLN A 124 12.00 10.73 3.09
N SER A 125 13.17 10.85 2.45
CA SER A 125 14.48 10.67 3.08
C SER A 125 14.57 9.39 3.94
N LYS A 126 14.63 9.53 5.27
CA LYS A 126 14.82 8.44 6.24
C LYS A 126 13.49 7.85 6.77
N ALA A 127 12.34 8.26 6.22
CA ALA A 127 11.05 7.80 6.67
C ALA A 127 10.89 6.29 6.44
N LYS A 128 10.38 5.58 7.44
CA LYS A 128 10.17 4.13 7.40
C LYS A 128 9.01 3.70 8.28
N LEU A 129 8.44 2.53 7.99
CA LEU A 129 7.56 1.82 8.89
C LEU A 129 8.27 0.59 9.45
N SER A 130 8.45 0.56 10.76
CA SER A 130 9.02 -0.59 11.46
C SER A 130 8.10 -1.81 11.35
N LEU A 131 8.62 -3.00 11.67
CA LEU A 131 7.82 -4.22 11.68
C LEU A 131 6.55 -4.05 12.52
N HIS A 132 5.40 -4.30 11.90
CA HIS A 132 4.07 -4.24 12.51
C HIS A 132 3.17 -5.30 11.85
N GLN A 133 1.99 -5.46 12.37
CA GLN A 133 0.91 -6.24 11.79
C GLN A 133 -0.26 -5.30 11.52
N ASP A 134 -0.94 -5.48 10.39
CA ASP A 134 -2.23 -4.86 10.12
C ASP A 134 -3.30 -5.76 10.75
N ARG A 135 -3.85 -5.31 11.88
CA ARG A 135 -4.80 -6.07 12.70
C ARG A 135 -5.92 -5.23 13.31
N ASP A 136 -6.12 -4.03 12.75
CA ASP A 136 -7.17 -3.13 13.21
C ASP A 136 -8.46 -3.31 12.37
N GLU A 137 -8.44 -4.21 11.37
CA GLU A 137 -9.56 -4.57 10.50
C GLU A 137 -10.45 -5.62 11.17
N CYS A 138 -11.74 -5.67 10.76
CA CYS A 138 -12.71 -6.61 11.31
C CYS A 138 -12.66 -7.99 10.61
N ASP A 139 -12.29 -8.04 9.33
CA ASP A 139 -12.26 -9.29 8.53
C ASP A 139 -10.86 -9.61 8.00
N PHE A 140 -10.18 -10.54 8.66
CA PHE A 140 -8.86 -11.04 8.23
C PHE A 140 -8.90 -12.05 7.08
N THR A 141 -10.07 -12.42 6.58
CA THR A 141 -10.17 -13.25 5.36
C THR A 141 -9.86 -12.42 4.12
N GLN A 142 -10.01 -11.09 4.20
CA GLN A 142 -9.75 -10.16 3.12
C GLN A 142 -8.24 -9.88 2.99
N PRO A 143 -7.72 -9.78 1.76
CA PRO A 143 -6.31 -9.46 1.53
C PRO A 143 -6.02 -7.98 1.80
N ILE A 144 -4.73 -7.66 1.81
CA ILE A 144 -4.23 -6.29 1.72
C ILE A 144 -3.60 -6.10 0.34
N VAL A 145 -3.89 -4.97 -0.29
CA VAL A 145 -3.29 -4.56 -1.56
C VAL A 145 -2.45 -3.31 -1.31
N SER A 146 -1.15 -3.40 -1.61
CA SER A 146 -0.17 -2.33 -1.40
C SER A 146 0.48 -1.94 -2.72
N VAL A 147 0.30 -0.69 -3.13
CA VAL A 147 0.80 -0.14 -4.39
C VAL A 147 2.01 0.75 -4.12
N SER A 148 3.09 0.53 -4.84
CA SER A 148 4.32 1.34 -4.72
C SER A 148 4.45 2.30 -5.89
N MET A 149 4.75 3.55 -5.60
CA MET A 149 4.95 4.61 -6.59
C MET A 149 6.16 5.47 -6.24
N GLY A 150 6.95 5.83 -7.25
CA GLY A 150 8.16 6.64 -7.10
C GLY A 150 9.39 5.82 -6.70
N ALA A 151 10.14 6.26 -5.72
CA ALA A 151 11.41 5.65 -5.35
C ALA A 151 11.28 4.20 -4.87
N ASP A 152 12.27 3.39 -5.19
CA ASP A 152 12.39 2.02 -4.72
C ASP A 152 12.49 1.94 -3.20
N ALA A 153 12.02 0.84 -2.62
CA ALA A 153 12.17 0.58 -1.18
C ALA A 153 12.27 -0.92 -0.89
N VAL A 154 13.00 -1.25 0.17
CA VAL A 154 13.07 -2.63 0.66
C VAL A 154 11.89 -2.88 1.60
N PHE A 155 11.04 -3.83 1.21
CA PHE A 155 9.95 -4.34 2.03
C PHE A 155 10.39 -5.64 2.72
N GLN A 156 9.97 -5.85 3.95
CA GLN A 156 10.30 -7.02 4.74
C GLN A 156 9.04 -7.73 5.23
N PHE A 157 9.01 -9.05 5.09
CA PHE A 157 8.06 -9.92 5.74
C PHE A 157 8.78 -10.79 6.78
N GLY A 158 8.28 -10.80 8.01
CA GLY A 158 8.62 -11.77 9.05
C GLY A 158 7.62 -12.93 9.06
N GLY A 159 7.51 -13.62 10.19
CA GLY A 159 6.46 -14.60 10.47
C GLY A 159 5.32 -14.00 11.28
N LEU A 160 4.60 -14.86 12.00
CA LEU A 160 3.51 -14.46 12.90
C LEU A 160 4.02 -13.91 14.23
N ARG A 161 5.30 -14.12 14.55
CA ARG A 161 5.97 -13.56 15.74
C ARG A 161 6.94 -12.48 15.27
N ARG A 162 7.08 -11.40 16.07
CA ARG A 162 7.92 -10.26 15.71
C ARG A 162 9.40 -10.61 15.48
N ASN A 163 9.89 -11.66 16.14
CA ASN A 163 11.29 -12.09 16.07
C ASN A 163 11.54 -13.22 15.05
N ASP A 164 10.52 -13.66 14.32
CA ASP A 164 10.71 -14.66 13.27
C ASP A 164 11.65 -14.16 12.17
N ALA A 165 12.27 -15.09 11.45
CA ALA A 165 13.14 -14.79 10.33
C ALA A 165 12.41 -13.94 9.27
N LYS A 166 13.14 -13.01 8.68
CA LYS A 166 12.61 -12.06 7.70
C LYS A 166 13.11 -12.38 6.31
N LYS A 167 12.21 -12.29 5.35
CA LYS A 167 12.51 -12.22 3.92
C LYS A 167 12.34 -10.80 3.44
N SER A 168 13.21 -10.35 2.54
CA SER A 168 13.16 -9.00 1.97
C SER A 168 12.90 -9.06 0.48
N LEU A 169 12.17 -8.07 -0.03
CA LEU A 169 11.97 -7.86 -1.46
C LEU A 169 12.14 -6.38 -1.80
N LEU A 170 12.63 -6.10 -2.99
CA LEU A 170 12.70 -4.75 -3.53
C LEU A 170 11.37 -4.45 -4.21
N LEU A 171 10.71 -3.36 -3.78
CA LEU A 171 9.56 -2.78 -4.44
C LEU A 171 10.00 -1.61 -5.29
N GLN A 172 9.54 -1.58 -6.54
CA GLN A 172 9.83 -0.57 -7.53
C GLN A 172 8.57 0.21 -7.90
N ASP A 173 8.75 1.26 -8.69
CA ASP A 173 7.62 2.05 -9.19
C ASP A 173 6.63 1.18 -9.99
N GLY A 174 5.34 1.30 -9.69
CA GLY A 174 4.27 0.52 -10.32
C GLY A 174 4.08 -0.89 -9.76
N ASP A 175 4.93 -1.38 -8.85
CA ASP A 175 4.75 -2.68 -8.22
C ASP A 175 3.54 -2.71 -7.29
N VAL A 176 2.80 -3.82 -7.34
CA VAL A 176 1.68 -4.08 -6.43
C VAL A 176 1.94 -5.36 -5.64
N LEU A 177 1.94 -5.23 -4.33
CA LEU A 177 2.09 -6.35 -3.41
C LEU A 177 0.72 -6.71 -2.84
N VAL A 178 0.33 -7.98 -2.91
CA VAL A 178 -0.92 -8.49 -2.36
C VAL A 178 -0.61 -9.59 -1.37
N TRP A 179 -1.17 -9.50 -0.16
CA TRP A 179 -1.04 -10.58 0.81
C TRP A 179 -2.33 -10.83 1.59
N GLY A 180 -2.58 -12.11 1.89
CA GLY A 180 -3.78 -12.56 2.58
C GLY A 180 -3.67 -14.02 3.01
N GLY A 181 -4.76 -14.61 3.50
CA GLY A 181 -4.78 -15.98 3.99
C GLY A 181 -3.71 -16.20 5.07
N PRO A 182 -2.78 -17.17 4.91
CA PRO A 182 -1.77 -17.47 5.93
C PRO A 182 -0.79 -16.31 6.17
N ALA A 183 -0.66 -15.40 5.21
CA ALA A 183 0.23 -14.24 5.34
C ALA A 183 -0.45 -13.01 5.95
N ARG A 184 -1.79 -13.00 6.09
CA ARG A 184 -2.56 -11.80 6.43
C ARG A 184 -2.08 -11.09 7.70
N LEU A 185 -1.71 -11.84 8.71
CA LEU A 185 -1.24 -11.33 10.01
C LEU A 185 0.28 -11.46 10.21
N ARG A 186 1.06 -11.66 9.14
CA ARG A 186 2.52 -11.68 9.27
C ARG A 186 3.06 -10.28 9.56
N TYR A 187 4.09 -10.22 10.39
CA TYR A 187 4.84 -8.98 10.61
C TYR A 187 5.49 -8.52 9.33
N HIS A 188 5.33 -7.25 9.02
CA HIS A 188 5.91 -6.63 7.84
C HIS A 188 6.36 -5.20 8.14
N GLY A 189 7.21 -4.67 7.27
CA GLY A 189 7.71 -3.31 7.40
C GLY A 189 8.39 -2.86 6.13
N VAL A 190 8.65 -1.57 6.00
CA VAL A 190 9.32 -0.98 4.84
C VAL A 190 10.42 -0.05 5.28
N GLY A 191 11.59 -0.21 4.66
CA GLY A 191 12.74 0.65 4.84
C GLY A 191 12.55 2.05 4.25
N PRO A 192 13.52 2.94 4.44
CA PRO A 192 13.52 4.23 3.78
C PRO A 192 13.54 4.07 2.25
N PRO A 193 12.97 5.04 1.51
CA PRO A 193 13.10 5.06 0.07
C PRO A 193 14.56 5.16 -0.33
N LEU A 194 14.95 4.41 -1.38
CA LEU A 194 16.28 4.47 -1.93
C LEU A 194 16.41 5.73 -2.79
N ALA A 195 17.49 6.48 -2.59
CA ALA A 195 17.73 7.68 -3.38
C ALA A 195 18.01 7.31 -4.84
N ASP A 196 17.40 8.02 -5.78
CA ASP A 196 17.76 7.95 -7.19
C ASP A 196 19.24 8.38 -7.35
N CYS A 197 20.06 7.53 -7.94
CA CYS A 197 21.50 7.77 -8.06
C CYS A 197 21.86 9.00 -8.92
N ARG A 198 20.95 9.50 -9.74
CA ARG A 198 21.16 10.65 -10.63
C ARG A 198 20.67 11.95 -10.01
N THR A 199 19.53 11.93 -9.32
CA THR A 199 18.88 13.14 -8.80
C THR A 199 19.02 13.29 -7.28
N GLY A 200 19.39 12.23 -6.57
CA GLY A 200 19.37 12.16 -5.12
C GLY A 200 17.95 12.18 -4.52
N ALA A 201 16.92 12.26 -5.34
CA ALA A 201 15.54 12.27 -4.87
C ALA A 201 15.13 10.92 -4.29
N ALA A 202 14.42 10.94 -3.18
CA ALA A 202 13.96 9.76 -2.47
C ALA A 202 12.52 9.98 -1.98
N LEU A 203 11.60 10.18 -2.93
CA LEU A 203 10.18 10.29 -2.64
C LEU A 203 9.48 9.00 -3.08
N ARG A 204 8.86 8.31 -2.12
CA ARG A 204 8.00 7.16 -2.36
C ARG A 204 6.60 7.43 -1.83
N VAL A 205 5.61 7.15 -2.64
CA VAL A 205 4.21 7.11 -2.20
C VAL A 205 3.71 5.67 -2.24
N ASN A 206 2.92 5.31 -1.26
CA ASN A 206 2.31 3.99 -1.20
C ASN A 206 0.81 4.12 -0.90
N LEU A 207 0.00 3.34 -1.60
CA LEU A 207 -1.40 3.14 -1.27
C LEU A 207 -1.55 1.78 -0.61
N THR A 208 -2.15 1.74 0.58
CA THR A 208 -2.52 0.48 1.22
C THR A 208 -4.03 0.40 1.31
N LEU A 209 -4.62 -0.51 0.50
CA LEU A 209 -6.06 -0.69 0.38
C LEU A 209 -6.49 -1.91 1.19
N ARG A 210 -7.55 -1.74 2.00
CA ARG A 210 -8.06 -2.74 2.92
C ARG A 210 -9.59 -2.76 2.93
N ASN A 211 -10.15 -3.89 3.31
CA ASN A 211 -11.52 -3.97 3.81
C ASN A 211 -11.41 -3.91 5.34
N ALA A 212 -11.88 -2.82 5.92
CA ALA A 212 -11.67 -2.51 7.33
C ALA A 212 -12.93 -2.71 8.19
N ALA A 213 -14.14 -2.68 7.56
CA ALA A 213 -15.43 -2.86 8.23
C ALA A 213 -15.75 -4.34 8.52
#